data_0c2940d73871aff94372b2b0b80b6107
#
_entry.id   0c2940d73871aff94372b2b0b80b6107
#
_cell.length_a   1.000
_cell.length_b   1.000
_cell.length_c   1.000
_cell.angle_alpha   90.00
_cell.angle_beta   90.00
_cell.angle_gamma   90.00
#
_symmetry.space_group_name_H-M   'P 1'
#
loop_
_entity.id
_entity.type
_entity.pdbx_description
1 polymer ?
#
loop_
_entity_poly.entity_id
_entity_poly.type
_entity_poly.pdbx_seq_one_letter_code
_entity_poly.pdbx_strand_id
1 'polypeptide(L)'
;MSTMQKLVGWIDDRFPLTSNWKTHLSEYYAPKNFNFWYFFGSLALLVLVLQIVTGIFLTMNYKPDAALAFLSVEYIMRDVEWGWLIRYMHSTGASMFFVVVYLHMFRGLMYGSYRKPRELIWIFGMFLYLALMAEAFMGYLLPWGQMSYWGAQVIISLFGAIPVVGDALSTWIRGDYVVSDATLNRFFAFHVIALPLVLVGLVAAHIIALHEVGSNNPDGIEIKKHKDPVTHIPLDGIPFHPYYTVKDIMGVIVFLMVFTAILFFAPELGGWFLEPDNFIPANGLKTPEHIVPLWYFTPFYAILRAVPDKFLGVVAMGAAVVIMFFLPWLDRSKVKSIRYRGNLYKTILAMFVISFIGLGYLGTQAPTAVTTNIARVLSIIYFAFFLLMPWYTKMDKTKPEPERVTG
;
A
#
# COMPACT_ATOMS: atom_id res chain seq x y z
N MET A 1 -21.52 -37.12 -22.04
CA MET A 1 -21.02 -35.82 -21.56
C MET A 1 -22.18 -34.94 -21.19
N SER A 2 -22.15 -34.36 -20.00
CA SER A 2 -23.18 -33.38 -19.59
C SER A 2 -23.09 -32.10 -20.43
N THR A 3 -24.19 -31.31 -20.49
CA THR A 3 -24.21 -30.02 -21.18
C THR A 3 -23.11 -29.09 -20.68
N MET A 4 -22.82 -29.12 -19.37
CA MET A 4 -21.75 -28.37 -18.74
C MET A 4 -20.36 -28.81 -19.26
N GLN A 5 -20.12 -30.14 -19.37
CA GLN A 5 -18.84 -30.64 -19.90
C GLN A 5 -18.61 -30.26 -21.36
N LYS A 6 -19.68 -30.22 -22.18
CA LYS A 6 -19.60 -29.75 -23.58
C LYS A 6 -19.28 -28.25 -23.64
N LEU A 7 -19.89 -27.44 -22.76
CA LEU A 7 -19.62 -26.00 -22.69
C LEU A 7 -18.17 -25.73 -22.24
N VAL A 8 -17.71 -26.39 -21.19
CA VAL A 8 -16.33 -26.25 -20.69
C VAL A 8 -15.33 -26.68 -21.78
N GLY A 9 -15.57 -27.79 -22.46
CA GLY A 9 -14.71 -28.23 -23.58
C GLY A 9 -14.67 -27.21 -24.73
N TRP A 10 -15.83 -26.67 -25.11
CA TRP A 10 -15.91 -25.63 -26.13
C TRP A 10 -15.13 -24.34 -25.74
N ILE A 11 -15.16 -23.97 -24.45
CA ILE A 11 -14.35 -22.84 -23.93
C ILE A 11 -12.86 -23.20 -23.97
N ASP A 12 -12.48 -24.38 -23.46
CA ASP A 12 -11.08 -24.81 -23.37
C ASP A 12 -10.40 -24.90 -24.75
N ASP A 13 -11.13 -25.24 -25.80
CA ASP A 13 -10.63 -25.25 -27.19
C ASP A 13 -10.22 -23.83 -27.69
N ARG A 14 -10.69 -22.75 -27.03
CA ARG A 14 -10.52 -21.36 -27.45
C ARG A 14 -9.78 -20.52 -26.41
N PHE A 15 -9.99 -20.84 -25.16
CA PHE A 15 -9.38 -20.19 -24.00
C PHE A 15 -9.09 -21.25 -22.93
N PRO A 16 -7.84 -21.49 -22.55
CA PRO A 16 -7.43 -22.60 -21.70
C PRO A 16 -7.89 -22.41 -20.23
N LEU A 17 -9.22 -22.38 -20.00
CA LEU A 17 -9.84 -22.10 -18.72
C LEU A 17 -9.46 -23.16 -17.67
N THR A 18 -9.63 -24.45 -18.04
CA THR A 18 -9.31 -25.57 -17.13
C THR A 18 -7.82 -25.66 -16.83
N SER A 19 -6.97 -25.43 -17.83
CA SER A 19 -5.52 -25.39 -17.65
C SER A 19 -5.09 -24.27 -16.71
N ASN A 20 -5.61 -23.05 -16.91
CA ASN A 20 -5.32 -21.91 -16.04
C ASN A 20 -5.81 -22.16 -14.61
N TRP A 21 -7.02 -22.71 -14.44
CA TRP A 21 -7.55 -23.09 -13.13
C TRP A 21 -6.61 -24.09 -12.42
N LYS A 22 -6.18 -25.12 -13.12
CA LYS A 22 -5.25 -26.12 -12.58
C LYS A 22 -3.94 -25.48 -12.17
N THR A 23 -3.29 -24.77 -13.09
CA THR A 23 -1.94 -24.22 -12.88
C THR A 23 -1.89 -23.18 -11.75
N HIS A 24 -2.93 -22.34 -11.63
CA HIS A 24 -2.90 -21.21 -10.73
C HIS A 24 -3.69 -21.41 -9.42
N LEU A 25 -4.55 -22.42 -9.33
CA LEU A 25 -5.38 -22.66 -8.15
C LEU A 25 -5.29 -24.12 -7.64
N SER A 26 -5.82 -25.11 -8.36
CA SER A 26 -5.97 -26.46 -7.81
C SER A 26 -4.66 -27.26 -7.75
N GLU A 27 -3.72 -27.01 -8.66
CA GLU A 27 -2.41 -27.63 -8.70
C GLU A 27 -1.26 -26.67 -8.30
N TYR A 28 -1.62 -25.45 -7.83
CA TYR A 28 -0.65 -24.55 -7.21
C TYR A 28 -0.47 -24.95 -5.75
N TYR A 29 0.73 -25.42 -5.43
CA TYR A 29 1.08 -25.86 -4.08
C TYR A 29 1.72 -24.73 -3.30
N ALA A 30 1.07 -24.33 -2.20
CA ALA A 30 1.54 -23.34 -1.27
C ALA A 30 2.14 -24.00 0.01
N PRO A 31 3.06 -23.33 0.71
CA PRO A 31 3.59 -23.83 1.99
C PRO A 31 2.48 -24.13 3.00
N LYS A 32 2.54 -25.29 3.66
CA LYS A 32 1.50 -25.79 4.58
C LYS A 32 1.31 -24.94 5.86
N ASN A 33 2.26 -24.05 6.19
CA ASN A 33 2.33 -23.34 7.47
C ASN A 33 2.00 -21.84 7.37
N PHE A 34 1.23 -21.40 6.37
CA PHE A 34 0.77 -20.01 6.34
C PHE A 34 -0.03 -19.66 7.59
N ASN A 35 0.28 -18.49 8.14
CA ASN A 35 -0.40 -17.92 9.29
C ASN A 35 -1.17 -16.65 8.89
N PHE A 36 -1.79 -15.98 9.87
CA PHE A 36 -2.56 -14.74 9.72
C PHE A 36 -1.88 -13.66 8.84
N TRP A 37 -0.56 -13.50 8.90
CA TRP A 37 0.16 -12.49 8.12
C TRP A 37 0.11 -12.69 6.60
N TYR A 38 -0.31 -13.85 6.13
CA TYR A 38 -0.38 -14.16 4.70
C TYR A 38 -1.69 -13.72 4.05
N PHE A 39 -2.73 -13.35 4.83
CA PHE A 39 -4.00 -12.84 4.29
C PHE A 39 -3.89 -11.45 3.67
N PHE A 40 -2.93 -10.63 4.09
CA PHE A 40 -2.85 -9.23 3.64
C PHE A 40 -2.58 -9.06 2.14
N GLY A 41 -2.08 -10.07 1.44
CA GLY A 41 -1.94 -10.04 -0.02
C GLY A 41 -3.29 -10.17 -0.73
N SER A 42 -4.10 -11.16 -0.36
CA SER A 42 -5.45 -11.35 -0.91
C SER A 42 -6.40 -10.22 -0.49
N LEU A 43 -6.27 -9.69 0.72
CA LEU A 43 -7.02 -8.52 1.18
C LEU A 43 -6.67 -7.25 0.39
N ALA A 44 -5.39 -7.04 0.03
CA ALA A 44 -5.00 -5.91 -0.83
C ALA A 44 -5.67 -5.98 -2.21
N LEU A 45 -5.75 -7.18 -2.79
CA LEU A 45 -6.46 -7.40 -4.06
C LEU A 45 -7.97 -7.14 -3.91
N LEU A 46 -8.58 -7.60 -2.83
CA LEU A 46 -9.99 -7.32 -2.52
C LEU A 46 -10.25 -5.81 -2.47
N VAL A 47 -9.44 -5.08 -1.72
CA VAL A 47 -9.61 -3.62 -1.58
C VAL A 47 -9.38 -2.91 -2.92
N LEU A 48 -8.41 -3.34 -3.73
CA LEU A 48 -8.21 -2.78 -5.07
C LEU A 48 -9.48 -2.92 -5.93
N VAL A 49 -10.08 -4.11 -5.95
CA VAL A 49 -11.33 -4.35 -6.69
C VAL A 49 -12.45 -3.47 -6.14
N LEU A 50 -12.58 -3.36 -4.81
CA LEU A 50 -13.57 -2.50 -4.17
C LEU A 50 -13.38 -1.04 -4.56
N GLN A 51 -12.14 -0.53 -4.58
CA GLN A 51 -11.83 0.84 -4.98
C GLN A 51 -12.16 1.11 -6.44
N ILE A 52 -11.84 0.19 -7.35
CA ILE A 52 -12.17 0.33 -8.77
C ILE A 52 -13.70 0.36 -8.95
N VAL A 53 -14.42 -0.58 -8.35
CA VAL A 53 -15.88 -0.68 -8.50
C VAL A 53 -16.56 0.58 -7.94
N THR A 54 -16.25 0.97 -6.71
CA THR A 54 -16.84 2.16 -6.09
C THR A 54 -16.44 3.43 -6.82
N GLY A 55 -15.20 3.54 -7.31
CA GLY A 55 -14.71 4.65 -8.12
C GLY A 55 -15.51 4.82 -9.42
N ILE A 56 -15.78 3.73 -10.14
CA ILE A 56 -16.62 3.75 -11.36
C ILE A 56 -18.01 4.33 -11.04
N PHE A 57 -18.66 3.87 -9.98
CA PHE A 57 -19.97 4.41 -9.58
C PHE A 57 -19.92 5.89 -9.18
N LEU A 58 -18.85 6.33 -8.50
CA LEU A 58 -18.68 7.74 -8.16
C LEU A 58 -18.53 8.62 -9.40
N THR A 59 -17.81 8.18 -10.43
CA THR A 59 -17.62 8.96 -11.66
C THR A 59 -18.90 9.21 -12.43
N MET A 60 -19.95 8.41 -12.23
CA MET A 60 -21.24 8.61 -12.89
C MET A 60 -21.92 9.95 -12.50
N ASN A 61 -21.64 10.45 -11.31
CA ASN A 61 -22.26 11.65 -10.76
C ASN A 61 -21.25 12.76 -10.44
N TYR A 62 -19.97 12.45 -10.32
CA TYR A 62 -18.91 13.39 -10.02
C TYR A 62 -18.63 14.34 -11.20
N LYS A 63 -18.36 15.61 -10.93
CA LYS A 63 -18.03 16.65 -11.91
C LYS A 63 -16.62 17.17 -11.65
N PRO A 64 -15.62 16.89 -12.53
CA PRO A 64 -14.26 17.38 -12.38
C PRO A 64 -14.13 18.85 -12.83
N ASP A 65 -14.83 19.75 -12.17
CA ASP A 65 -14.90 21.18 -12.43
C ASP A 65 -14.77 21.92 -11.09
N ALA A 66 -13.93 22.93 -11.01
CA ALA A 66 -13.62 23.62 -9.76
C ALA A 66 -14.83 24.30 -9.10
N ALA A 67 -15.87 24.67 -9.88
CA ALA A 67 -17.11 25.20 -9.35
C ALA A 67 -18.12 24.14 -8.94
N LEU A 68 -18.03 22.93 -9.50
CA LEU A 68 -19.03 21.88 -9.35
C LEU A 68 -18.55 20.67 -8.53
N ALA A 69 -17.25 20.46 -8.39
CA ALA A 69 -16.68 19.23 -7.79
C ALA A 69 -17.21 19.00 -6.37
N PHE A 70 -17.08 19.97 -5.47
CA PHE A 70 -17.58 19.87 -4.11
C PHE A 70 -19.09 19.62 -4.07
N LEU A 71 -19.85 20.40 -4.85
CA LEU A 71 -21.31 20.27 -4.94
C LEU A 71 -21.72 18.89 -5.50
N SER A 72 -20.97 18.33 -6.43
CA SER A 72 -21.25 16.99 -6.97
C SER A 72 -21.02 15.89 -5.93
N VAL A 73 -20.05 16.05 -5.04
CA VAL A 73 -19.85 15.13 -3.90
C VAL A 73 -21.00 15.26 -2.90
N GLU A 74 -21.45 16.49 -2.58
CA GLU A 74 -22.63 16.72 -1.75
C GLU A 74 -23.89 16.10 -2.36
N TYR A 75 -24.09 16.24 -3.68
CA TYR A 75 -25.18 15.61 -4.40
C TYR A 75 -25.13 14.07 -4.30
N ILE A 76 -23.94 13.45 -4.47
CA ILE A 76 -23.76 12.02 -4.29
C ILE A 76 -24.13 11.61 -2.87
N MET A 77 -23.72 12.39 -1.86
CA MET A 77 -23.93 12.05 -0.47
C MET A 77 -25.40 12.18 -0.02
N ARG A 78 -26.19 13.09 -0.63
CA ARG A 78 -27.51 13.47 -0.14
C ARG A 78 -28.67 13.04 -1.03
N ASP A 79 -28.48 13.11 -2.36
CA ASP A 79 -29.56 12.98 -3.32
C ASP A 79 -29.49 11.67 -4.13
N VAL A 80 -28.29 11.10 -4.34
CA VAL A 80 -28.13 9.84 -5.04
C VAL A 80 -28.47 8.69 -4.10
N GLU A 81 -29.40 7.82 -4.49
CA GLU A 81 -29.78 6.66 -3.71
C GLU A 81 -28.54 5.75 -3.46
N TRP A 82 -28.26 5.42 -2.20
CA TRP A 82 -27.04 4.70 -1.75
C TRP A 82 -25.71 5.41 -2.06
N GLY A 83 -25.73 6.65 -2.56
CA GLY A 83 -24.53 7.42 -2.91
C GLY A 83 -23.59 7.62 -1.72
N TRP A 84 -24.14 7.92 -0.53
CA TRP A 84 -23.37 8.03 0.72
C TRP A 84 -22.60 6.74 1.05
N LEU A 85 -23.25 5.59 0.82
CA LEU A 85 -22.62 4.29 1.09
C LEU A 85 -21.41 4.07 0.16
N ILE A 86 -21.59 4.27 -1.14
CA ILE A 86 -20.52 4.11 -2.14
C ILE A 86 -19.38 5.11 -1.86
N ARG A 87 -19.72 6.36 -1.53
CA ARG A 87 -18.72 7.39 -1.19
C ARG A 87 -17.90 7.01 0.04
N TYR A 88 -18.55 6.56 1.13
CA TYR A 88 -17.85 6.10 2.31
C TYR A 88 -17.09 4.79 2.09
N MET A 89 -17.62 3.86 1.28
CA MET A 89 -16.86 2.66 0.88
C MET A 89 -15.57 3.03 0.17
N HIS A 90 -15.58 4.05 -0.68
CA HIS A 90 -14.41 4.50 -1.41
C HIS A 90 -13.40 5.18 -0.48
N SER A 91 -13.81 6.13 0.35
CA SER A 91 -12.90 6.87 1.25
C SER A 91 -12.35 6.01 2.39
N THR A 92 -13.20 5.21 3.06
CA THR A 92 -12.77 4.24 4.08
C THR A 92 -11.89 3.18 3.44
N GLY A 93 -12.24 2.72 2.24
CA GLY A 93 -11.47 1.75 1.48
C GLY A 93 -10.06 2.24 1.14
N ALA A 94 -9.88 3.52 0.79
CA ALA A 94 -8.57 4.11 0.57
C ALA A 94 -7.68 4.01 1.81
N SER A 95 -8.19 4.37 3.00
CA SER A 95 -7.46 4.22 4.25
C SER A 95 -7.18 2.75 4.60
N MET A 96 -8.18 1.86 4.45
CA MET A 96 -8.00 0.44 4.72
C MET A 96 -7.03 -0.22 3.74
N PHE A 97 -6.88 0.30 2.53
CA PHE A 97 -5.87 -0.17 1.59
C PHE A 97 -4.46 0.04 2.14
N PHE A 98 -4.17 1.23 2.67
CA PHE A 98 -2.86 1.50 3.30
C PHE A 98 -2.63 0.66 4.56
N VAL A 99 -3.66 0.45 5.40
CA VAL A 99 -3.56 -0.49 6.54
C VAL A 99 -3.12 -1.88 6.05
N VAL A 100 -3.82 -2.42 5.06
CA VAL A 100 -3.53 -3.75 4.51
C VAL A 100 -2.14 -3.81 3.88
N VAL A 101 -1.75 -2.80 3.09
CA VAL A 101 -0.45 -2.76 2.41
C VAL A 101 0.71 -2.61 3.41
N TYR A 102 0.57 -1.77 4.44
CA TYR A 102 1.60 -1.66 5.48
C TYR A 102 1.79 -2.98 6.25
N LEU A 103 0.71 -3.69 6.56
CA LEU A 103 0.78 -5.00 7.21
C LEU A 103 1.36 -6.08 6.26
N HIS A 104 1.05 -5.98 4.96
CA HIS A 104 1.66 -6.83 3.92
C HIS A 104 3.17 -6.62 3.81
N MET A 105 3.63 -5.37 3.79
CA MET A 105 5.05 -5.01 3.78
C MET A 105 5.74 -5.44 5.07
N PHE A 106 5.10 -5.23 6.23
CA PHE A 106 5.63 -5.65 7.53
C PHE A 106 5.80 -7.18 7.61
N ARG A 107 4.87 -7.97 7.06
CA ARG A 107 5.06 -9.41 6.90
C ARG A 107 6.32 -9.70 6.08
N GLY A 108 6.57 -8.93 5.02
CA GLY A 108 7.81 -9.01 4.25
C GLY A 108 9.06 -8.83 5.11
N LEU A 109 9.06 -7.82 5.99
CA LEU A 109 10.17 -7.55 6.92
C LEU A 109 10.35 -8.69 7.94
N MET A 110 9.25 -9.21 8.51
CA MET A 110 9.33 -10.28 9.50
C MET A 110 9.89 -11.59 8.94
N TYR A 111 9.42 -11.99 7.76
CA TYR A 111 9.77 -13.30 7.21
C TYR A 111 10.81 -13.27 6.10
N GLY A 112 11.38 -12.09 5.80
CA GLY A 112 12.39 -11.93 4.76
C GLY A 112 11.87 -12.24 3.36
N SER A 113 10.60 -11.89 3.08
CA SER A 113 9.94 -12.19 1.80
C SER A 113 10.49 -11.38 0.63
N TYR A 114 11.33 -10.40 0.88
CA TYR A 114 12.08 -9.61 -0.11
C TYR A 114 13.41 -10.25 -0.54
N ARG A 115 13.85 -11.30 0.15
CA ARG A 115 15.16 -11.93 -0.10
C ARG A 115 15.09 -12.93 -1.25
N LYS A 116 16.27 -13.22 -1.82
CA LYS A 116 16.42 -14.19 -2.92
C LYS A 116 15.61 -15.49 -2.70
N PRO A 117 14.83 -15.91 -3.70
CA PRO A 117 14.72 -15.44 -5.09
C PRO A 117 13.57 -14.44 -5.34
N ARG A 118 13.11 -13.67 -4.33
CA ARG A 118 11.90 -12.83 -4.38
C ARG A 118 12.19 -11.32 -4.48
N GLU A 119 13.42 -10.96 -4.88
CA GLU A 119 13.82 -9.55 -5.03
C GLU A 119 12.91 -8.81 -6.02
N LEU A 120 12.62 -9.42 -7.16
CA LEU A 120 11.75 -8.81 -8.18
C LEU A 120 10.31 -8.64 -7.70
N ILE A 121 9.80 -9.60 -6.90
CA ILE A 121 8.46 -9.47 -6.29
C ILE A 121 8.43 -8.25 -5.37
N TRP A 122 9.49 -8.05 -4.56
CA TRP A 122 9.60 -6.89 -3.69
C TRP A 122 9.63 -5.59 -4.49
N ILE A 123 10.42 -5.53 -5.56
CA ILE A 123 10.53 -4.36 -6.44
C ILE A 123 9.18 -4.01 -7.08
N PHE A 124 8.44 -4.99 -7.62
CA PHE A 124 7.08 -4.75 -8.12
C PHE A 124 6.15 -4.25 -6.99
N GLY A 125 6.28 -4.82 -5.79
CA GLY A 125 5.54 -4.35 -4.61
C GLY A 125 5.85 -2.89 -4.27
N MET A 126 7.11 -2.47 -4.38
CA MET A 126 7.50 -1.08 -4.14
C MET A 126 6.98 -0.12 -5.23
N PHE A 127 6.95 -0.54 -6.49
CA PHE A 127 6.30 0.24 -7.55
C PHE A 127 4.79 0.34 -7.34
N LEU A 128 4.15 -0.75 -6.89
CA LEU A 128 2.73 -0.73 -6.48
C LEU A 128 2.48 0.26 -5.36
N TYR A 129 3.36 0.28 -4.35
CA TYR A 129 3.26 1.21 -3.23
C TYR A 129 3.38 2.67 -3.68
N LEU A 130 4.35 2.99 -4.57
CA LEU A 130 4.49 4.33 -5.15
C LEU A 130 3.27 4.73 -5.99
N ALA A 131 2.77 3.82 -6.84
CA ALA A 131 1.59 4.07 -7.65
C ALA A 131 0.35 4.28 -6.75
N LEU A 132 0.21 3.51 -5.66
CA LEU A 132 -0.87 3.67 -4.68
C LEU A 132 -0.77 5.02 -3.94
N MET A 133 0.44 5.47 -3.59
CA MET A 133 0.64 6.80 -2.99
C MET A 133 0.19 7.91 -3.96
N ALA A 134 0.56 7.81 -5.24
CA ALA A 134 0.15 8.76 -6.26
C ALA A 134 -1.36 8.72 -6.49
N GLU A 135 -1.95 7.53 -6.58
CA GLU A 135 -3.39 7.30 -6.71
C GLU A 135 -4.17 7.95 -5.59
N ALA A 136 -3.77 7.71 -4.34
CA ALA A 136 -4.43 8.28 -3.17
C ALA A 136 -4.29 9.80 -3.10
N PHE A 137 -3.12 10.34 -3.43
CA PHE A 137 -2.89 11.77 -3.45
C PHE A 137 -3.78 12.48 -4.50
N MET A 138 -3.82 11.93 -5.71
CA MET A 138 -4.64 12.53 -6.77
C MET A 138 -6.14 12.39 -6.48
N GLY A 139 -6.57 11.25 -5.92
CA GLY A 139 -7.96 11.03 -5.52
C GLY A 139 -8.41 11.94 -4.38
N TYR A 140 -7.49 12.26 -3.45
CA TYR A 140 -7.81 13.12 -2.32
C TYR A 140 -8.14 14.57 -2.73
N LEU A 141 -7.59 15.08 -3.83
CA LEU A 141 -7.93 16.40 -4.34
C LEU A 141 -9.38 16.48 -4.86
N LEU A 142 -9.92 15.38 -5.38
CA LEU A 142 -11.18 15.39 -6.13
C LEU A 142 -12.41 15.91 -5.36
N PRO A 143 -12.59 15.67 -4.05
CA PRO A 143 -13.68 16.26 -3.30
C PRO A 143 -13.69 17.78 -3.28
N TRP A 144 -12.58 18.42 -3.59
CA TRP A 144 -12.42 19.88 -3.63
C TRP A 144 -12.81 20.56 -2.32
N GLY A 145 -12.51 19.86 -1.22
CA GLY A 145 -12.64 20.40 0.13
C GLY A 145 -11.44 21.25 0.52
N GLN A 146 -11.55 21.98 1.63
CA GLN A 146 -10.53 22.92 2.10
C GLN A 146 -9.20 22.21 2.38
N MET A 147 -9.21 21.06 3.08
CA MET A 147 -7.98 20.33 3.37
C MET A 147 -7.39 19.68 2.12
N SER A 148 -8.21 19.11 1.23
CA SER A 148 -7.72 18.45 0.01
C SER A 148 -7.07 19.46 -0.96
N TYR A 149 -7.65 20.65 -1.11
CA TYR A 149 -7.08 21.73 -1.91
C TYR A 149 -5.72 22.20 -1.37
N TRP A 150 -5.67 22.55 -0.09
CA TRP A 150 -4.43 23.05 0.53
C TRP A 150 -3.38 21.98 0.70
N GLY A 151 -3.80 20.74 0.95
CA GLY A 151 -2.89 19.57 0.93
C GLY A 151 -2.20 19.39 -0.41
N ALA A 152 -2.96 19.49 -1.52
CA ALA A 152 -2.38 19.44 -2.87
C ALA A 152 -1.45 20.63 -3.13
N GLN A 153 -1.83 21.85 -2.72
CA GLN A 153 -1.00 23.05 -2.86
C GLN A 153 0.35 22.85 -2.15
N VAL A 154 0.36 22.32 -0.93
CA VAL A 154 1.59 22.03 -0.17
C VAL A 154 2.43 20.98 -0.88
N ILE A 155 1.85 19.82 -1.21
CA ILE A 155 2.61 18.69 -1.79
C ILE A 155 3.20 19.08 -3.14
N ILE A 156 2.44 19.74 -4.03
CA ILE A 156 2.98 20.18 -5.32
C ILE A 156 4.08 21.24 -5.13
N SER A 157 3.96 22.13 -4.12
CA SER A 157 4.99 23.12 -3.82
C SER A 157 6.33 22.53 -3.37
N LEU A 158 6.34 21.24 -2.94
CA LEU A 158 7.59 20.56 -2.58
C LEU A 158 8.46 20.30 -3.82
N PHE A 159 7.86 20.05 -4.97
CA PHE A 159 8.60 19.94 -6.24
C PHE A 159 9.30 21.24 -6.61
N GLY A 160 8.73 22.40 -6.22
CA GLY A 160 9.36 23.72 -6.38
C GLY A 160 10.65 23.92 -5.59
N ALA A 161 10.95 23.05 -4.59
CA ALA A 161 12.21 23.10 -3.87
C ALA A 161 13.38 22.49 -4.67
N ILE A 162 13.12 21.78 -5.77
CA ILE A 162 14.18 21.16 -6.61
C ILE A 162 14.92 22.27 -7.34
N PRO A 163 16.25 22.37 -7.18
CA PRO A 163 17.02 23.41 -7.84
C PRO A 163 16.88 23.36 -9.37
N VAL A 164 16.87 24.55 -10.00
CA VAL A 164 16.85 24.77 -11.45
C VAL A 164 15.50 24.44 -12.12
N VAL A 165 14.90 23.29 -11.87
CA VAL A 165 13.69 22.82 -12.57
C VAL A 165 12.41 22.88 -11.74
N GLY A 166 12.52 23.15 -10.45
CA GLY A 166 11.41 22.96 -9.48
C GLY A 166 10.18 23.83 -9.80
N ASP A 167 10.37 25.11 -10.08
CA ASP A 167 9.25 26.02 -10.38
C ASP A 167 8.52 25.61 -11.69
N ALA A 168 9.30 25.27 -12.74
CA ALA A 168 8.73 24.80 -14.00
C ALA A 168 7.97 23.47 -13.81
N LEU A 169 8.54 22.54 -13.01
CA LEU A 169 7.92 21.27 -12.70
C LEU A 169 6.62 21.44 -11.90
N SER A 170 6.63 22.30 -10.88
CA SER A 170 5.44 22.59 -10.07
C SER A 170 4.31 23.20 -10.92
N THR A 171 4.64 24.16 -11.79
CA THR A 171 3.69 24.76 -12.71
C THR A 171 3.16 23.74 -13.72
N TRP A 172 4.04 22.87 -14.22
CA TRP A 172 3.63 21.80 -15.13
C TRP A 172 2.69 20.80 -14.46
N ILE A 173 2.95 20.38 -13.21
CA ILE A 173 2.08 19.46 -12.46
C ILE A 173 0.71 20.10 -12.22
N ARG A 174 0.64 21.35 -11.79
CA ARG A 174 -0.61 22.07 -11.57
C ARG A 174 -1.37 22.32 -12.88
N GLY A 175 -0.64 22.61 -13.95
CA GLY A 175 -1.19 23.16 -15.18
C GLY A 175 -1.54 24.64 -15.11
N ASP A 176 -1.16 25.27 -14.00
CA ASP A 176 -1.37 26.67 -13.69
C ASP A 176 -0.37 27.13 -12.63
N TYR A 177 -0.37 28.43 -12.29
CA TYR A 177 0.47 28.98 -11.23
C TYR A 177 0.00 28.59 -9.82
N VAL A 178 -1.28 28.28 -9.66
CA VAL A 178 -1.89 27.79 -8.41
C VAL A 178 -2.65 26.49 -8.67
N VAL A 179 -3.08 25.81 -7.63
CA VAL A 179 -4.04 24.69 -7.76
C VAL A 179 -5.35 25.27 -8.29
N SER A 180 -5.79 24.79 -9.43
CA SER A 180 -6.92 25.35 -10.19
C SER A 180 -7.73 24.24 -10.85
N ASP A 181 -8.70 24.62 -11.67
CA ASP A 181 -9.49 23.71 -12.49
C ASP A 181 -8.60 22.81 -13.38
N ALA A 182 -7.52 23.35 -13.94
CA ALA A 182 -6.56 22.60 -14.72
C ALA A 182 -5.89 21.48 -13.89
N THR A 183 -5.58 21.75 -12.63
CA THR A 183 -5.03 20.73 -11.69
C THR A 183 -6.05 19.64 -11.42
N LEU A 184 -7.29 20.05 -11.13
CA LEU A 184 -8.39 19.12 -10.84
C LEU A 184 -8.64 18.16 -11.99
N ASN A 185 -8.72 18.67 -13.22
CA ASN A 185 -8.93 17.86 -14.43
C ASN A 185 -7.78 16.85 -14.66
N ARG A 186 -6.54 17.28 -14.50
CA ARG A 186 -5.36 16.39 -14.63
C ARG A 186 -5.39 15.29 -13.61
N PHE A 187 -5.63 15.62 -12.35
CA PHE A 187 -5.67 14.68 -11.26
C PHE A 187 -6.83 13.69 -11.41
N PHE A 188 -7.99 14.17 -11.86
CA PHE A 188 -9.11 13.30 -12.21
C PHE A 188 -8.74 12.28 -13.28
N ALA A 189 -8.12 12.72 -14.40
CA ALA A 189 -7.72 11.83 -15.48
C ALA A 189 -6.71 10.77 -15.01
N PHE A 190 -5.73 11.17 -14.20
CA PHE A 190 -4.75 10.23 -13.64
C PHE A 190 -5.38 9.26 -12.66
N HIS A 191 -6.21 9.73 -11.72
CA HIS A 191 -6.84 8.91 -10.70
C HIS A 191 -7.87 7.93 -11.27
N VAL A 192 -8.64 8.33 -12.28
CA VAL A 192 -9.73 7.48 -12.81
C VAL A 192 -9.25 6.51 -13.89
N ILE A 193 -8.18 6.85 -14.62
CA ILE A 193 -7.73 6.05 -15.78
C ILE A 193 -6.28 5.60 -15.62
N ALA A 194 -5.32 6.54 -15.58
CA ALA A 194 -3.92 6.19 -15.79
C ALA A 194 -3.35 5.34 -14.64
N LEU A 195 -3.50 5.78 -13.41
CA LEU A 195 -2.95 5.08 -12.24
C LEU A 195 -3.66 3.77 -11.93
N PRO A 196 -5.01 3.63 -12.03
CA PRO A 196 -5.67 2.33 -11.92
C PRO A 196 -5.15 1.30 -12.95
N LEU A 197 -4.93 1.70 -14.21
CA LEU A 197 -4.35 0.82 -15.21
C LEU A 197 -2.91 0.40 -14.85
N VAL A 198 -2.09 1.33 -14.37
CA VAL A 198 -0.73 1.02 -13.88
C VAL A 198 -0.78 0.07 -12.69
N LEU A 199 -1.67 0.31 -11.73
CA LEU A 199 -1.84 -0.57 -10.56
C LEU A 199 -2.25 -1.99 -10.99
N VAL A 200 -3.24 -2.14 -11.85
CA VAL A 200 -3.69 -3.46 -12.34
C VAL A 200 -2.56 -4.16 -13.09
N GLY A 201 -1.83 -3.47 -13.96
CA GLY A 201 -0.68 -4.02 -14.67
C GLY A 201 0.44 -4.47 -13.75
N LEU A 202 0.78 -3.66 -12.73
CA LEU A 202 1.79 -3.99 -11.73
C LEU A 202 1.35 -5.14 -10.81
N VAL A 203 0.06 -5.22 -10.44
CA VAL A 203 -0.49 -6.35 -9.67
C VAL A 203 -0.36 -7.65 -10.48
N ALA A 204 -0.70 -7.62 -11.77
CA ALA A 204 -0.52 -8.78 -12.64
C ALA A 204 0.96 -9.24 -12.67
N ALA A 205 1.90 -8.30 -12.87
CA ALA A 205 3.33 -8.61 -12.86
C ALA A 205 3.80 -9.15 -11.50
N HIS A 206 3.33 -8.58 -10.38
CA HIS A 206 3.66 -9.00 -9.03
C HIS A 206 3.17 -10.45 -8.74
N ILE A 207 1.94 -10.78 -9.15
CA ILE A 207 1.36 -12.11 -8.99
C ILE A 207 2.06 -13.14 -9.89
N ILE A 208 2.34 -12.80 -11.15
CA ILE A 208 3.08 -13.68 -12.07
C ILE A 208 4.45 -14.00 -11.48
N ALA A 209 5.20 -12.99 -11.03
CA ALA A 209 6.49 -13.20 -10.38
C ALA A 209 6.39 -14.05 -9.12
N LEU A 210 5.31 -13.89 -8.33
CA LEU A 210 5.05 -14.71 -7.15
C LEU A 210 4.80 -16.18 -7.51
N HIS A 211 4.02 -16.45 -8.56
CA HIS A 211 3.72 -17.81 -9.00
C HIS A 211 4.96 -18.50 -9.56
N GLU A 212 5.83 -17.77 -10.26
CA GLU A 212 7.07 -18.29 -10.80
C GLU A 212 8.01 -18.82 -9.69
N VAL A 213 8.31 -18.01 -8.69
CA VAL A 213 9.26 -18.40 -7.62
C VAL A 213 8.59 -19.11 -6.44
N GLY A 214 7.28 -18.92 -6.27
CA GLY A 214 6.50 -19.44 -5.14
C GLY A 214 6.54 -18.55 -3.90
N SER A 215 5.51 -18.71 -3.05
CA SER A 215 5.37 -17.95 -1.82
C SER A 215 6.44 -18.30 -0.80
N ASN A 216 6.91 -17.30 -0.05
CA ASN A 216 7.67 -17.51 1.17
C ASN A 216 6.76 -18.10 2.28
N ASN A 217 7.33 -18.51 3.41
CA ASN A 217 6.59 -19.02 4.55
C ASN A 217 7.22 -18.57 5.88
N PRO A 218 6.52 -18.77 7.03
CA PRO A 218 7.02 -18.36 8.34
C PRO A 218 8.38 -18.94 8.76
N ASP A 219 8.83 -20.04 8.16
CA ASP A 219 10.14 -20.62 8.43
C ASP A 219 11.21 -20.16 7.44
N GLY A 220 10.83 -19.56 6.32
CA GLY A 220 11.76 -19.12 5.28
C GLY A 220 12.28 -20.22 4.38
N ILE A 221 11.71 -21.43 4.46
CA ILE A 221 12.13 -22.62 3.72
C ILE A 221 11.60 -22.61 2.28
N GLU A 222 12.47 -22.95 1.33
CA GLU A 222 12.09 -23.05 -0.09
C GLU A 222 11.46 -24.41 -0.40
N ILE A 223 10.13 -24.52 -0.33
CA ILE A 223 9.41 -25.79 -0.51
C ILE A 223 9.64 -26.42 -1.89
N LYS A 224 9.87 -25.60 -2.93
CA LYS A 224 10.15 -26.09 -4.30
C LYS A 224 11.46 -26.87 -4.41
N LYS A 225 12.36 -26.79 -3.42
CA LYS A 225 13.62 -27.56 -3.40
C LYS A 225 13.46 -28.99 -2.87
N HIS A 226 12.40 -29.25 -2.10
CA HIS A 226 12.12 -30.53 -1.48
C HIS A 226 10.84 -31.12 -2.08
N LYS A 227 11.01 -31.85 -3.20
CA LYS A 227 9.91 -32.46 -3.94
C LYS A 227 9.93 -33.97 -3.80
N ASP A 228 8.77 -34.59 -3.86
CA ASP A 228 8.61 -36.01 -4.03
C ASP A 228 9.28 -36.44 -5.35
N PRO A 229 10.13 -37.51 -5.36
CA PRO A 229 10.87 -37.89 -6.55
C PRO A 229 9.99 -38.48 -7.67
N VAL A 230 8.77 -38.91 -7.37
CA VAL A 230 7.85 -39.54 -8.34
C VAL A 230 6.82 -38.53 -8.83
N THR A 231 6.17 -37.84 -7.91
CA THR A 231 5.07 -36.91 -8.25
C THR A 231 5.53 -35.50 -8.55
N HIS A 232 6.78 -35.14 -8.22
CA HIS A 232 7.35 -33.80 -8.28
C HIS A 232 6.59 -32.75 -7.46
N ILE A 233 5.68 -33.17 -6.58
CA ILE A 233 4.94 -32.29 -5.67
C ILE A 233 5.85 -31.86 -4.52
N PRO A 234 5.83 -30.58 -4.10
CA PRO A 234 6.56 -30.14 -2.92
C PRO A 234 6.10 -30.87 -1.66
N LEU A 235 7.02 -31.53 -0.95
CA LEU A 235 6.74 -32.34 0.24
C LEU A 235 6.11 -31.52 1.41
N ASP A 236 6.35 -30.19 1.45
CA ASP A 236 5.82 -29.27 2.44
C ASP A 236 4.76 -28.33 1.85
N GLY A 237 4.24 -28.69 0.66
CA GLY A 237 3.18 -27.99 -0.02
C GLY A 237 1.81 -28.63 0.18
N ILE A 238 0.78 -27.83 0.24
CA ILE A 238 -0.62 -28.25 0.10
C ILE A 238 -1.25 -27.52 -1.07
N PRO A 239 -2.24 -28.10 -1.77
CA PRO A 239 -2.95 -27.38 -2.83
C PRO A 239 -3.54 -26.07 -2.31
N PHE A 240 -3.40 -25.00 -3.08
CA PHE A 240 -3.98 -23.71 -2.68
C PHE A 240 -5.51 -23.80 -2.57
N HIS A 241 -6.13 -24.35 -3.59
CA HIS A 241 -7.56 -24.67 -3.55
C HIS A 241 -7.77 -26.14 -3.16
N PRO A 242 -8.65 -26.47 -2.19
CA PRO A 242 -9.52 -25.57 -1.44
C PRO A 242 -8.93 -24.98 -0.16
N TYR A 243 -7.77 -25.44 0.30
CA TYR A 243 -7.29 -25.17 1.67
C TYR A 243 -7.08 -23.68 1.96
N TYR A 244 -6.28 -22.99 1.14
CA TYR A 244 -6.03 -21.56 1.34
C TYR A 244 -7.16 -20.68 0.80
N THR A 245 -7.89 -21.13 -0.20
CA THR A 245 -9.11 -20.44 -0.65
C THR A 245 -10.12 -20.29 0.49
N VAL A 246 -10.35 -21.36 1.27
CA VAL A 246 -11.26 -21.30 2.43
C VAL A 246 -10.71 -20.38 3.53
N LYS A 247 -9.39 -20.45 3.81
CA LYS A 247 -8.75 -19.56 4.78
C LYS A 247 -8.80 -18.10 4.34
N ASP A 248 -8.57 -17.81 3.05
CA ASP A 248 -8.66 -16.46 2.50
C ASP A 248 -10.08 -15.90 2.59
N ILE A 249 -11.11 -16.71 2.30
CA ILE A 249 -12.51 -16.32 2.49
C ILE A 249 -12.78 -15.96 3.95
N MET A 250 -12.25 -16.70 4.92
CA MET A 250 -12.36 -16.36 6.34
C MET A 250 -11.68 -15.03 6.66
N GLY A 251 -10.48 -14.79 6.12
CA GLY A 251 -9.78 -13.51 6.26
C GLY A 251 -10.58 -12.35 5.66
N VAL A 252 -11.20 -12.56 4.50
CA VAL A 252 -12.09 -11.60 3.83
C VAL A 252 -13.31 -11.29 4.70
N ILE A 253 -13.96 -12.30 5.28
CA ILE A 253 -15.13 -12.09 6.15
C ILE A 253 -14.73 -11.23 7.36
N VAL A 254 -13.64 -11.56 8.05
CA VAL A 254 -13.16 -10.78 9.21
C VAL A 254 -12.82 -9.34 8.79
N PHE A 255 -12.14 -9.16 7.67
CA PHE A 255 -11.84 -7.84 7.14
C PHE A 255 -13.10 -7.04 6.84
N LEU A 256 -14.08 -7.63 6.15
CA LEU A 256 -15.34 -6.97 5.82
C LEU A 256 -16.18 -6.65 7.08
N MET A 257 -16.11 -7.45 8.13
CA MET A 257 -16.75 -7.12 9.42
C MET A 257 -16.13 -5.84 10.02
N VAL A 258 -14.80 -5.72 10.05
CA VAL A 258 -14.12 -4.51 10.53
C VAL A 258 -14.40 -3.32 9.61
N PHE A 259 -14.30 -3.53 8.30
CA PHE A 259 -14.57 -2.50 7.30
C PHE A 259 -15.98 -1.94 7.40
N THR A 260 -17.00 -2.79 7.47
CA THR A 260 -18.39 -2.37 7.61
C THR A 260 -18.67 -1.75 8.98
N ALA A 261 -18.02 -2.20 10.04
CA ALA A 261 -18.13 -1.55 11.35
C ALA A 261 -17.63 -0.10 11.31
N ILE A 262 -16.48 0.15 10.67
CA ILE A 262 -15.96 1.51 10.48
C ILE A 262 -16.92 2.31 9.59
N LEU A 263 -17.32 1.74 8.44
CA LEU A 263 -18.16 2.37 7.43
C LEU A 263 -19.49 2.88 8.00
N PHE A 264 -20.17 2.06 8.82
CA PHE A 264 -21.50 2.39 9.33
C PHE A 264 -21.48 3.17 10.64
N PHE A 265 -20.43 3.03 11.46
CA PHE A 265 -20.43 3.60 12.82
C PHE A 265 -19.40 4.70 13.03
N ALA A 266 -18.33 4.75 12.22
CA ALA A 266 -17.24 5.72 12.37
C ALA A 266 -16.51 6.00 11.04
N PRO A 267 -17.20 6.42 9.94
CA PRO A 267 -16.56 6.56 8.62
C PRO A 267 -15.45 7.61 8.58
N GLU A 268 -15.48 8.59 9.46
CA GLU A 268 -14.46 9.63 9.61
C GLU A 268 -13.33 9.18 10.54
N LEU A 269 -13.55 8.17 11.36
CA LEU A 269 -12.64 7.67 12.40
C LEU A 269 -12.02 8.80 13.23
N GLY A 270 -12.87 9.74 13.71
CA GLY A 270 -12.44 10.89 14.50
C GLY A 270 -11.51 11.86 13.76
N GLY A 271 -11.65 11.98 12.45
CA GLY A 271 -10.81 12.83 11.61
C GLY A 271 -9.56 12.16 11.02
N TRP A 272 -9.29 10.88 11.36
CA TRP A 272 -8.15 10.14 10.82
C TRP A 272 -8.38 9.67 9.37
N PHE A 273 -9.61 9.30 9.02
CA PHE A 273 -9.95 8.84 7.67
C PHE A 273 -10.52 9.96 6.81
N LEU A 274 -11.28 10.87 7.41
CA LEU A 274 -11.80 12.06 6.75
C LEU A 274 -11.68 13.25 7.73
N GLU A 275 -10.92 14.25 7.34
CA GLU A 275 -10.69 15.43 8.16
C GLU A 275 -11.93 16.37 8.13
N PRO A 276 -12.29 16.98 9.28
CA PRO A 276 -13.44 17.90 9.37
C PRO A 276 -13.39 19.04 8.35
N ASP A 277 -12.20 19.62 8.11
CA ASP A 277 -12.01 20.73 7.17
C ASP A 277 -12.31 20.35 5.71
N ASN A 278 -12.37 19.04 5.40
CA ASN A 278 -12.70 18.58 4.05
C ASN A 278 -14.22 18.50 3.78
N PHE A 279 -15.04 18.78 4.78
CA PHE A 279 -16.50 19.01 4.64
C PHE A 279 -16.84 20.49 4.38
N ILE A 280 -15.83 21.35 4.16
CA ILE A 280 -15.97 22.74 3.80
C ILE A 280 -15.41 22.91 2.38
N PRO A 281 -16.13 23.64 1.46
CA PRO A 281 -15.64 23.84 0.10
C PRO A 281 -14.31 24.60 0.08
N ALA A 282 -13.45 24.26 -0.86
CA ALA A 282 -12.14 24.88 -1.01
C ALA A 282 -12.22 26.40 -1.20
N ASN A 283 -11.44 27.12 -0.40
CA ASN A 283 -11.24 28.56 -0.53
C ASN A 283 -9.74 28.87 -0.67
N GLY A 284 -9.29 29.17 -1.89
CA GLY A 284 -7.89 29.47 -2.18
C GLY A 284 -7.37 30.78 -1.55
N LEU A 285 -8.24 31.60 -0.99
CA LEU A 285 -7.88 32.85 -0.31
C LEU A 285 -7.78 32.71 1.21
N LYS A 286 -8.19 31.55 1.77
CA LYS A 286 -8.17 31.31 3.22
C LYS A 286 -7.40 30.06 3.54
N THR A 287 -6.13 30.20 3.90
CA THR A 287 -5.29 29.08 4.32
C THR A 287 -5.77 28.51 5.66
N PRO A 288 -5.93 27.16 5.80
CA PRO A 288 -6.20 26.54 7.09
C PRO A 288 -5.06 26.78 8.09
N GLU A 289 -5.39 26.85 9.38
CA GLU A 289 -4.39 27.03 10.44
C GLU A 289 -3.37 25.89 10.47
N HIS A 290 -3.82 24.67 10.15
CA HIS A 290 -2.98 23.49 10.16
C HIS A 290 -3.31 22.57 8.96
N ILE A 291 -2.35 22.47 8.02
CA ILE A 291 -2.48 21.60 6.85
C ILE A 291 -1.76 20.30 7.15
N VAL A 292 -2.50 19.19 7.13
CA VAL A 292 -1.99 17.84 7.39
C VAL A 292 -2.34 16.93 6.22
N PRO A 293 -1.37 16.14 5.71
CA PRO A 293 -1.69 15.09 4.75
C PRO A 293 -2.44 13.94 5.44
N LEU A 294 -3.07 13.08 4.65
CA LEU A 294 -3.70 11.86 5.14
C LEU A 294 -2.73 11.01 5.98
N TRP A 295 -3.25 10.35 7.00
CA TRP A 295 -2.48 9.64 8.04
C TRP A 295 -1.39 8.70 7.50
N TYR A 296 -1.61 8.07 6.37
CA TYR A 296 -0.65 7.15 5.76
C TYR A 296 0.55 7.85 5.10
N PHE A 297 0.49 9.17 4.90
CA PHE A 297 1.63 9.99 4.45
C PHE A 297 2.36 10.68 5.60
N THR A 298 1.73 10.76 6.78
CA THR A 298 2.26 11.54 7.90
C THR A 298 3.64 11.08 8.39
N PRO A 299 4.06 9.77 8.35
CA PRO A 299 5.41 9.39 8.70
C PRO A 299 6.47 10.08 7.83
N PHE A 300 6.24 10.15 6.53
CA PHE A 300 7.15 10.78 5.57
C PHE A 300 7.09 12.31 5.66
N TYR A 301 5.93 12.86 5.93
CA TYR A 301 5.75 14.28 6.18
C TYR A 301 6.45 14.74 7.47
N ALA A 302 6.48 13.93 8.51
CA ALA A 302 7.24 14.21 9.71
C ALA A 302 8.76 14.23 9.44
N ILE A 303 9.28 13.30 8.62
CA ILE A 303 10.69 13.29 8.17
C ILE A 303 11.03 14.58 7.41
N LEU A 304 10.17 14.99 6.47
CA LEU A 304 10.33 16.24 5.73
C LEU A 304 10.47 17.43 6.67
N ARG A 305 9.55 17.58 7.64
CA ARG A 305 9.52 18.71 8.58
C ARG A 305 10.64 18.66 9.63
N ALA A 306 11.23 17.50 9.88
CA ALA A 306 12.36 17.36 10.81
C ALA A 306 13.65 18.02 10.29
N VAL A 307 13.79 18.19 8.99
CA VAL A 307 14.95 18.82 8.33
C VAL A 307 14.70 20.31 8.15
N PRO A 308 15.59 21.20 8.63
CA PRO A 308 15.38 22.64 8.55
C PRO A 308 15.38 23.22 7.14
N ASP A 309 16.22 22.69 6.26
CA ASP A 309 16.28 23.09 4.85
C ASP A 309 15.19 22.41 4.03
N LYS A 310 14.42 23.21 3.25
CA LYS A 310 13.28 22.71 2.49
C LYS A 310 13.67 21.67 1.45
N PHE A 311 14.73 21.89 0.69
CA PHE A 311 15.18 20.96 -0.34
C PHE A 311 15.71 19.66 0.27
N LEU A 312 16.55 19.75 1.28
CA LEU A 312 17.06 18.56 1.99
C LEU A 312 15.93 17.80 2.68
N GLY A 313 14.89 18.49 3.17
CA GLY A 313 13.67 17.85 3.69
C GLY A 313 12.95 17.03 2.63
N VAL A 314 12.78 17.57 1.43
CA VAL A 314 12.19 16.84 0.29
C VAL A 314 13.06 15.65 -0.10
N VAL A 315 14.38 15.80 -0.14
CA VAL A 315 15.32 14.70 -0.40
C VAL A 315 15.20 13.62 0.68
N ALA A 316 15.14 13.99 1.96
CA ALA A 316 14.97 13.04 3.06
C ALA A 316 13.64 12.28 2.96
N MET A 317 12.55 12.97 2.67
CA MET A 317 11.24 12.35 2.47
C MET A 317 11.25 11.35 1.31
N GLY A 318 11.81 11.73 0.16
CA GLY A 318 11.95 10.84 -1.00
C GLY A 318 12.88 9.66 -0.71
N ALA A 319 14.01 9.92 -0.04
CA ALA A 319 14.96 8.89 0.35
C ALA A 319 14.34 7.85 1.31
N ALA A 320 13.40 8.27 2.18
CA ALA A 320 12.72 7.36 3.09
C ALA A 320 11.89 6.30 2.35
N VAL A 321 11.31 6.63 1.20
CA VAL A 321 10.61 5.66 0.35
C VAL A 321 11.59 4.89 -0.53
N VAL A 322 12.53 5.58 -1.17
CA VAL A 322 13.49 4.96 -2.12
C VAL A 322 14.40 3.94 -1.44
N ILE A 323 14.81 4.16 -0.19
CA ILE A 323 15.70 3.22 0.51
C ILE A 323 15.07 1.83 0.69
N MET A 324 13.74 1.72 0.76
CA MET A 324 13.04 0.45 0.87
C MET A 324 13.22 -0.45 -0.35
N PHE A 325 13.47 0.11 -1.55
CA PHE A 325 13.78 -0.67 -2.75
C PHE A 325 15.05 -1.50 -2.59
N PHE A 326 16.02 -1.00 -1.84
CA PHE A 326 17.33 -1.63 -1.67
C PHE A 326 17.36 -2.71 -0.58
N LEU A 327 16.26 -2.90 0.15
CA LEU A 327 16.14 -3.87 1.24
C LEU A 327 16.66 -5.28 0.89
N PRO A 328 16.38 -5.86 -0.30
CA PRO A 328 16.88 -7.18 -0.69
C PRO A 328 18.40 -7.34 -0.63
N TRP A 329 19.14 -6.26 -0.88
CA TRP A 329 20.60 -6.25 -0.94
C TRP A 329 21.25 -5.74 0.34
N LEU A 330 20.51 -5.00 1.18
CA LEU A 330 21.00 -4.52 2.47
C LEU A 330 21.02 -5.63 3.52
N ASP A 331 20.07 -6.55 3.50
CA ASP A 331 19.97 -7.64 4.48
C ASP A 331 20.94 -8.78 4.17
N ARG A 332 21.95 -8.95 5.02
CA ARG A 332 23.01 -9.96 4.92
C ARG A 332 22.90 -11.08 5.95
N SER A 333 21.73 -11.25 6.58
CA SER A 333 21.50 -12.34 7.53
C SER A 333 21.65 -13.71 6.87
N LYS A 334 22.07 -14.71 7.64
CA LYS A 334 22.14 -16.11 7.18
C LYS A 334 20.76 -16.75 7.05
N VAL A 335 19.78 -16.27 7.81
CA VAL A 335 18.40 -16.79 7.87
C VAL A 335 17.40 -15.72 7.42
N LYS A 336 16.25 -16.15 6.88
CA LYS A 336 15.23 -15.24 6.36
C LYS A 336 14.26 -14.78 7.46
N SER A 337 13.68 -15.74 8.16
CA SER A 337 12.57 -15.53 9.08
C SER A 337 13.00 -14.98 10.43
N ILE A 338 12.19 -14.06 10.98
CA ILE A 338 12.32 -13.54 12.36
C ILE A 338 12.31 -14.65 13.42
N ARG A 339 11.74 -15.84 13.11
CA ARG A 339 11.74 -17.00 14.01
C ARG A 339 13.16 -17.44 14.36
N TYR A 340 14.07 -17.32 13.40
CA TYR A 340 15.47 -17.80 13.52
C TYR A 340 16.47 -16.67 13.66
N ARG A 341 16.05 -15.39 13.52
CA ARG A 341 16.89 -14.22 13.79
C ARG A 341 17.10 -14.01 15.28
N GLY A 342 18.23 -13.43 15.64
CA GLY A 342 18.59 -13.10 17.00
C GLY A 342 17.87 -11.88 17.56
N ASN A 343 18.18 -11.56 18.82
CA ASN A 343 17.55 -10.42 19.51
C ASN A 343 17.98 -9.07 18.94
N LEU A 344 19.20 -8.98 18.37
CA LEU A 344 19.68 -7.73 17.78
C LEU A 344 18.75 -7.27 16.64
N TYR A 345 18.48 -8.16 15.68
CA TYR A 345 17.54 -7.85 14.59
C TYR A 345 16.14 -7.51 15.12
N LYS A 346 15.62 -8.30 16.06
CA LYS A 346 14.27 -8.11 16.62
C LYS A 346 14.14 -6.77 17.31
N THR A 347 15.14 -6.36 18.09
CA THR A 347 15.15 -5.06 18.76
C THR A 347 15.21 -3.91 17.77
N ILE A 348 16.08 -3.99 16.77
CA ILE A 348 16.21 -2.94 15.76
C ILE A 348 14.94 -2.84 14.90
N LEU A 349 14.30 -3.98 14.56
CA LEU A 349 13.02 -3.99 13.87
C LEU A 349 11.91 -3.34 14.73
N ALA A 350 11.86 -3.64 16.04
CA ALA A 350 10.91 -3.02 16.95
C ALA A 350 11.14 -1.50 17.04
N MET A 351 12.39 -1.04 17.14
CA MET A 351 12.72 0.38 17.12
C MET A 351 12.30 1.06 15.81
N PHE A 352 12.48 0.40 14.67
CA PHE A 352 12.01 0.88 13.37
C PHE A 352 10.49 1.05 13.35
N VAL A 353 9.73 0.05 13.81
CA VAL A 353 8.26 0.09 13.85
C VAL A 353 7.79 1.22 14.77
N ILE A 354 8.38 1.33 15.96
CA ILE A 354 8.05 2.42 16.91
C ILE A 354 8.38 3.79 16.29
N SER A 355 9.52 3.91 15.59
CA SER A 355 9.87 5.17 14.92
C SER A 355 8.88 5.52 13.79
N PHE A 356 8.46 4.54 12.99
CA PHE A 356 7.50 4.76 11.91
C PHE A 356 6.13 5.21 12.45
N ILE A 357 5.62 4.54 13.48
CA ILE A 357 4.34 4.90 14.13
C ILE A 357 4.47 6.26 14.82
N GLY A 358 5.57 6.51 15.54
CA GLY A 358 5.82 7.78 16.20
C GLY A 358 5.93 8.94 15.22
N LEU A 359 6.61 8.76 14.09
CA LEU A 359 6.65 9.74 13.00
C LEU A 359 5.26 9.97 12.42
N GLY A 360 4.47 8.90 12.26
CA GLY A 360 3.07 8.99 11.83
C GLY A 360 2.26 9.90 12.75
N TYR A 361 2.33 9.69 14.05
CA TYR A 361 1.67 10.55 15.04
C TYR A 361 2.20 11.99 15.00
N LEU A 362 3.52 12.21 15.01
CA LEU A 362 4.11 13.54 14.97
C LEU A 362 3.78 14.29 13.67
N GLY A 363 3.58 13.56 12.58
CA GLY A 363 3.16 14.13 11.29
C GLY A 363 1.77 14.77 11.33
N THR A 364 0.89 14.35 12.24
CA THR A 364 -0.43 14.95 12.44
C THR A 364 -0.43 16.15 13.40
N GLN A 365 0.68 16.36 14.13
CA GLN A 365 0.76 17.42 15.15
C GLN A 365 1.35 18.70 14.58
N ALA A 366 0.96 19.85 15.16
CA ALA A 366 1.60 21.11 14.89
C ALA A 366 3.10 21.06 15.27
N PRO A 367 4.01 21.63 14.45
CA PRO A 367 5.42 21.61 14.74
C PRO A 367 5.77 22.53 15.91
N THR A 368 6.35 21.97 16.97
CA THR A 368 6.98 22.69 18.07
C THR A 368 8.45 22.32 18.13
N ALA A 369 9.27 23.05 18.89
CA ALA A 369 10.65 22.68 19.08
C ALA A 369 10.82 21.25 19.64
N VAL A 370 9.94 20.85 20.56
CA VAL A 370 9.93 19.51 21.17
C VAL A 370 9.55 18.44 20.14
N THR A 371 8.39 18.58 19.47
CA THR A 371 7.92 17.61 18.50
C THR A 371 8.88 17.48 17.32
N THR A 372 9.49 18.56 16.86
CA THR A 372 10.50 18.55 15.79
C THR A 372 11.78 17.80 16.22
N ASN A 373 12.28 17.99 17.43
CA ASN A 373 13.45 17.28 17.90
C ASN A 373 13.16 15.78 18.08
N ILE A 374 12.00 15.40 18.58
CA ILE A 374 11.59 13.98 18.63
C ILE A 374 11.52 13.40 17.22
N ALA A 375 10.92 14.11 16.27
CA ALA A 375 10.85 13.67 14.87
C ALA A 375 12.26 13.48 14.25
N ARG A 376 13.25 14.32 14.58
CA ARG A 376 14.65 14.14 14.15
C ARG A 376 15.24 12.83 14.67
N VAL A 377 15.08 12.56 15.98
CA VAL A 377 15.57 11.31 16.58
C VAL A 377 14.92 10.09 15.93
N LEU A 378 13.59 10.11 15.77
CA LEU A 378 12.86 9.02 15.13
C LEU A 378 13.24 8.85 13.65
N SER A 379 13.52 9.95 12.93
CA SER A 379 14.02 9.90 11.54
C SER A 379 15.40 9.25 11.47
N ILE A 380 16.28 9.55 12.40
CA ILE A 380 17.60 8.89 12.49
C ILE A 380 17.43 7.38 12.71
N ILE A 381 16.54 6.96 13.63
CA ILE A 381 16.25 5.54 13.88
C ILE A 381 15.66 4.88 12.62
N TYR A 382 14.75 5.56 11.92
CA TYR A 382 14.18 5.08 10.67
C TYR A 382 15.27 4.79 9.63
N PHE A 383 16.14 5.73 9.34
CA PHE A 383 17.22 5.55 8.37
C PHE A 383 18.29 4.57 8.85
N ALA A 384 18.62 4.57 10.14
CA ALA A 384 19.60 3.65 10.72
C ALA A 384 19.17 2.17 10.53
N PHE A 385 17.88 1.86 10.56
CA PHE A 385 17.36 0.53 10.25
C PHE A 385 17.89 0.02 8.90
N PHE A 386 17.82 0.84 7.87
CA PHE A 386 18.27 0.46 6.52
C PHE A 386 19.79 0.61 6.34
N LEU A 387 20.34 1.76 6.69
CA LEU A 387 21.74 2.08 6.43
C LEU A 387 22.72 1.18 7.21
N LEU A 388 22.34 0.79 8.43
CA LEU A 388 23.15 -0.10 9.25
C LEU A 388 22.82 -1.59 9.04
N MET A 389 21.81 -1.91 8.22
CA MET A 389 21.34 -3.29 8.00
C MET A 389 22.47 -4.24 7.55
N PRO A 390 23.38 -3.88 6.64
CA PRO A 390 24.46 -4.78 6.22
C PRO A 390 25.38 -5.23 7.37
N TRP A 391 25.50 -4.42 8.41
CA TRP A 391 26.34 -4.73 9.57
C TRP A 391 25.59 -5.51 10.64
N TYR A 392 24.46 -4.99 11.15
CA TYR A 392 23.79 -5.63 12.26
C TYR A 392 23.16 -6.99 11.85
N THR A 393 22.71 -7.16 10.60
CA THR A 393 22.18 -8.46 10.14
C THR A 393 23.28 -9.51 9.96
N LYS A 394 24.52 -9.11 9.68
CA LYS A 394 25.69 -9.98 9.65
C LYS A 394 26.16 -10.38 11.05
N MET A 395 26.04 -9.47 12.01
CA MET A 395 26.46 -9.66 13.41
C MET A 395 25.41 -10.41 14.26
N ASP A 396 24.15 -10.45 13.79
CA ASP A 396 23.06 -11.04 14.53
C ASP A 396 23.27 -12.54 14.80
N LYS A 397 23.01 -12.97 16.04
CA LYS A 397 23.14 -14.35 16.47
C LYS A 397 21.91 -15.15 16.06
N THR A 398 21.97 -15.75 14.88
CA THR A 398 20.87 -16.54 14.33
C THR A 398 20.80 -17.94 14.90
N LYS A 399 19.57 -18.53 14.91
CA LYS A 399 19.32 -19.95 15.18
C LYS A 399 19.35 -20.73 13.86
N PRO A 400 19.66 -22.03 13.88
CA PRO A 400 19.56 -22.86 12.67
C PRO A 400 18.11 -22.92 12.16
N GLU A 401 17.94 -22.81 10.85
CA GLU A 401 16.65 -23.05 10.19
C GLU A 401 16.38 -24.57 10.17
N PRO A 402 15.11 -25.03 10.28
CA PRO A 402 14.78 -26.43 10.14
C PRO A 402 15.00 -26.91 8.70
N GLU A 403 15.25 -28.19 8.50
CA GLU A 403 15.40 -28.78 7.16
C GLU A 403 14.08 -28.75 6.38
N ARG A 404 12.95 -28.86 7.06
CA ARG A 404 11.60 -28.91 6.51
C ARG A 404 10.69 -27.91 7.21
N VAL A 405 9.62 -27.52 6.53
CA VAL A 405 8.62 -26.61 7.08
C VAL A 405 7.98 -27.24 8.32
N THR A 406 8.02 -26.49 9.43
CA THR A 406 7.34 -26.89 10.69
C THR A 406 5.83 -26.63 10.57
N GLY A 407 5.04 -27.45 11.25
CA GLY A 407 3.56 -27.38 11.26
C GLY A 407 3.01 -26.18 12.02
#